data_5b62d6012e041658ab385e312e659b1f
#
_entry.id   5b62d6012e041658ab385e312e659b1f
#
_cell.length_a   1.000
_cell.length_b   1.000
_cell.length_c   1.000
_cell.angle_alpha   90.00
_cell.angle_beta   90.00
_cell.angle_gamma   90.00
#
_symmetry.space_group_name_H-M   'P 1'
#
loop_
_entity.id
_entity.type
_entity.pdbx_description
1 polymer ?
#
loop_
_entity_poly.entity_id
_entity_poly.type
_entity_poly.pdbx_seq_one_letter_code
_entity_poly.pdbx_strand_id
1 'polypeptide(L)'
;MNFMIDRRSALKAGAALAAASALPAWAQAKPSIRFAAVFSDKDIRADMVRMLAKDIESDFKLEPFYAGTLFKQGTELVALQRDNLEMGNIAPQDVSKQLPAWSILTSAYLFRDANHLNAFFASDLGAQMKKMVEDQVKVKILGPTFFGTRQVGLKPKKKISTPADMAGIKLRMPPGDAWQLLGRSIGANPTPMAYAEVYTGLQTGAIDGQDNPLPNVQNMKFYEVMSQIVLTSHLVGFDLLTVSLKTWNGMSGGKQKDFQAAADRAINWSAAEHLKREAELAEGFRKQGLEVYTPDVNAFRAYAQKVYLGSDEAKDWPKGILERINALK
;
A
#
# COMPACT_ATOMS: atom_id res chain seq x y z
N MET A 1 -35.60 -2.93 -65.50
CA MET A 1 -36.22 -3.69 -64.39
C MET A 1 -36.20 -2.77 -63.16
N ASN A 2 -37.33 -1.99 -62.97
CA ASN A 2 -37.44 -0.99 -61.89
C ASN A 2 -37.99 -1.70 -60.65
N PHE A 3 -37.17 -1.82 -59.60
CA PHE A 3 -37.63 -2.24 -58.29
C PHE A 3 -38.28 -1.05 -57.57
N MET A 4 -39.62 -0.99 -57.57
CA MET A 4 -40.37 -0.09 -56.73
C MET A 4 -40.42 -0.67 -55.31
N ILE A 5 -39.68 -0.04 -54.38
CA ILE A 5 -39.75 -0.37 -52.96
C ILE A 5 -41.11 0.17 -52.45
N ASP A 6 -42.02 -0.73 -52.05
CA ASP A 6 -43.32 -0.40 -51.48
C ASP A 6 -43.13 0.36 -50.13
N ARG A 7 -43.86 1.51 -49.98
CA ARG A 7 -43.84 2.35 -48.82
C ARG A 7 -44.17 1.63 -47.51
N ARG A 8 -44.93 0.54 -47.58
CA ARG A 8 -45.24 -0.31 -46.42
C ARG A 8 -44.04 -1.15 -45.94
N SER A 9 -43.18 -1.54 -46.84
CA SER A 9 -41.93 -2.29 -46.53
C SER A 9 -40.89 -1.37 -45.91
N ALA A 10 -40.79 -0.10 -46.34
CA ALA A 10 -39.90 0.89 -45.76
C ALA A 10 -40.32 1.30 -44.31
N LEU A 11 -41.64 1.38 -44.04
CA LEU A 11 -42.16 1.65 -42.70
C LEU A 11 -41.95 0.50 -41.72
N LYS A 12 -42.01 -0.77 -42.19
CA LYS A 12 -41.74 -1.94 -41.35
C LYS A 12 -40.22 -2.11 -41.06
N ALA A 13 -39.32 -1.74 -41.98
CA ALA A 13 -37.88 -1.72 -41.75
C ALA A 13 -37.47 -0.60 -40.80
N GLY A 14 -38.10 0.57 -40.85
CA GLY A 14 -37.89 1.69 -39.92
C GLY A 14 -38.33 1.38 -38.49
N ALA A 15 -39.44 0.67 -38.30
CA ALA A 15 -39.92 0.26 -36.99
C ALA A 15 -39.07 -0.82 -36.34
N ALA A 16 -38.45 -1.74 -37.14
CA ALA A 16 -37.55 -2.77 -36.65
C ALA A 16 -36.18 -2.20 -36.21
N LEU A 17 -35.68 -1.14 -36.86
CA LEU A 17 -34.44 -0.46 -36.49
C LEU A 17 -34.62 0.42 -35.22
N ALA A 18 -35.81 0.97 -34.99
CA ALA A 18 -36.10 1.76 -33.76
C ALA A 18 -36.27 0.88 -32.51
N ALA A 19 -36.69 -0.38 -32.68
CA ALA A 19 -36.84 -1.33 -31.58
C ALA A 19 -35.47 -1.94 -31.11
N ALA A 20 -34.42 -1.90 -31.94
CA ALA A 20 -33.12 -2.45 -31.64
C ALA A 20 -32.24 -1.50 -30.79
N SER A 21 -32.64 -0.23 -30.57
CA SER A 21 -31.88 0.77 -29.82
C SER A 21 -32.33 1.00 -28.37
N ALA A 22 -33.39 0.31 -27.92
CA ALA A 22 -33.87 0.37 -26.55
C ALA A 22 -33.50 -0.91 -25.78
N LEU A 23 -32.21 -1.19 -25.64
CA LEU A 23 -31.78 -2.07 -24.54
C LEU A 23 -32.10 -1.32 -23.23
N PRO A 24 -32.89 -1.94 -22.32
CA PRO A 24 -33.23 -1.30 -21.07
C PRO A 24 -31.96 -0.96 -20.30
N ALA A 25 -31.90 0.23 -19.69
CA ALA A 25 -30.73 0.75 -18.99
C ALA A 25 -30.17 -0.18 -17.87
N TRP A 26 -30.95 -1.18 -17.43
CA TRP A 26 -30.54 -2.20 -16.47
C TRP A 26 -29.70 -3.34 -17.06
N ALA A 27 -29.52 -3.39 -18.39
CA ALA A 27 -28.74 -4.43 -19.07
C ALA A 27 -27.28 -4.04 -19.31
N GLN A 28 -26.85 -2.82 -18.95
CA GLN A 28 -25.45 -2.43 -19.08
C GLN A 28 -24.67 -2.99 -17.90
N ALA A 29 -23.75 -3.95 -18.15
CA ALA A 29 -22.88 -4.49 -17.13
C ALA A 29 -22.09 -3.35 -16.46
N LYS A 30 -22.06 -3.34 -15.13
CA LYS A 30 -21.30 -2.34 -14.36
C LYS A 30 -19.82 -2.41 -14.78
N PRO A 31 -19.15 -1.26 -14.93
CA PRO A 31 -17.71 -1.24 -15.16
C PRO A 31 -16.97 -2.04 -14.09
N SER A 32 -16.08 -2.95 -14.53
CA SER A 32 -15.24 -3.73 -13.63
C SER A 32 -13.99 -2.93 -13.27
N ILE A 33 -13.62 -2.97 -11.98
CA ILE A 33 -12.41 -2.39 -11.42
C ILE A 33 -11.61 -3.54 -10.82
N ARG A 34 -10.51 -3.97 -11.47
CA ARG A 34 -9.58 -4.93 -10.90
C ARG A 34 -8.72 -4.22 -9.85
N PHE A 35 -8.62 -4.83 -8.68
CA PHE A 35 -7.81 -4.34 -7.58
C PHE A 35 -6.67 -5.32 -7.30
N ALA A 36 -5.43 -4.85 -7.28
CA ALA A 36 -4.26 -5.68 -6.96
C ALA A 36 -3.66 -5.29 -5.60
N ALA A 37 -3.28 -6.30 -4.81
CA ALA A 37 -2.58 -6.12 -3.54
C ALA A 37 -1.62 -7.27 -3.24
N VAL A 38 -0.55 -6.96 -2.51
CA VAL A 38 0.43 -7.98 -2.07
C VAL A 38 0.03 -8.67 -0.77
N PHE A 39 -0.84 -8.08 0.03
CA PHE A 39 -1.35 -8.68 1.26
C PHE A 39 -2.37 -9.79 0.97
N SER A 40 -2.54 -10.70 1.93
CA SER A 40 -3.48 -11.83 1.80
C SER A 40 -4.94 -11.40 1.97
N ASP A 41 -5.87 -12.27 1.60
CA ASP A 41 -7.31 -12.09 1.79
C ASP A 41 -7.77 -12.08 3.27
N LYS A 42 -6.85 -12.41 4.20
CA LYS A 42 -7.04 -12.40 5.66
C LYS A 42 -6.53 -11.12 6.33
N ASP A 43 -5.92 -10.23 5.57
CA ASP A 43 -5.44 -8.95 6.07
C ASP A 43 -6.61 -8.00 6.35
N ILE A 44 -6.50 -7.15 7.36
CA ILE A 44 -7.50 -6.12 7.68
C ILE A 44 -7.76 -5.22 6.46
N ARG A 45 -6.74 -4.96 5.65
CA ARG A 45 -6.89 -4.21 4.39
C ARG A 45 -7.75 -4.93 3.36
N ALA A 46 -7.86 -6.27 3.41
CA ALA A 46 -8.80 -6.99 2.57
C ALA A 46 -10.25 -6.74 2.99
N ASP A 47 -10.53 -6.60 4.29
CA ASP A 47 -11.85 -6.16 4.76
C ASP A 47 -12.15 -4.72 4.37
N MET A 48 -11.17 -3.82 4.41
CA MET A 48 -11.26 -2.46 3.86
C MET A 48 -11.69 -2.49 2.39
N VAL A 49 -11.08 -3.35 1.58
CA VAL A 49 -11.43 -3.50 0.16
C VAL A 49 -12.84 -4.04 -0.01
N ARG A 50 -13.28 -4.98 0.84
CA ARG A 50 -14.66 -5.50 0.84
C ARG A 50 -15.68 -4.43 1.19
N MET A 51 -15.36 -3.56 2.16
CA MET A 51 -16.20 -2.41 2.52
C MET A 51 -16.32 -1.45 1.34
N LEU A 52 -15.20 -1.07 0.74
CA LEU A 52 -15.20 -0.21 -0.44
C LEU A 52 -16.02 -0.84 -1.57
N ALA A 53 -15.82 -2.14 -1.85
CA ALA A 53 -16.55 -2.85 -2.89
C ALA A 53 -18.06 -2.78 -2.68
N LYS A 54 -18.51 -2.95 -1.44
CA LYS A 54 -19.94 -2.85 -1.07
C LYS A 54 -20.47 -1.41 -1.25
N ASP A 55 -19.69 -0.42 -0.83
CA ASP A 55 -20.13 0.98 -0.90
C ASP A 55 -20.25 1.51 -2.34
N ILE A 56 -19.48 0.96 -3.28
CA ILE A 56 -19.49 1.36 -4.69
C ILE A 56 -20.26 0.38 -5.60
N GLU A 57 -20.89 -0.65 -5.05
CA GLU A 57 -21.52 -1.73 -5.83
C GLU A 57 -22.65 -1.27 -6.74
N SER A 58 -23.30 -0.13 -6.45
CA SER A 58 -24.31 0.45 -7.33
C SER A 58 -23.76 0.82 -8.70
N ASP A 59 -22.53 1.29 -8.77
CA ASP A 59 -21.89 1.88 -9.94
C ASP A 59 -20.79 1.02 -10.55
N PHE A 60 -20.09 0.24 -9.74
CA PHE A 60 -18.91 -0.51 -10.15
C PHE A 60 -18.89 -1.93 -9.59
N LYS A 61 -18.24 -2.85 -10.32
CA LYS A 61 -17.88 -4.18 -9.81
C LYS A 61 -16.40 -4.17 -9.47
N LEU A 62 -16.06 -4.17 -8.18
CA LEU A 62 -14.67 -4.29 -7.73
C LEU A 62 -14.27 -5.76 -7.65
N GLU A 63 -13.17 -6.12 -8.32
CA GLU A 63 -12.63 -7.48 -8.41
C GLU A 63 -11.24 -7.52 -7.76
N PRO A 64 -11.11 -7.96 -6.48
CA PRO A 64 -9.85 -7.97 -5.79
C PRO A 64 -9.00 -9.21 -6.11
N PHE A 65 -7.70 -8.98 -6.28
CA PHE A 65 -6.65 -9.98 -6.44
C PHE A 65 -5.60 -9.76 -5.35
N TYR A 66 -5.55 -10.69 -4.40
CA TYR A 66 -4.67 -10.63 -3.23
C TYR A 66 -3.39 -11.44 -3.43
N ALA A 67 -2.45 -11.34 -2.46
CA ALA A 67 -1.22 -12.10 -2.39
C ALA A 67 -0.32 -12.01 -3.64
N GLY A 68 -0.38 -10.90 -4.37
CA GLY A 68 0.42 -10.69 -5.57
C GLY A 68 0.06 -11.59 -6.76
N THR A 69 -1.17 -12.14 -6.79
CA THR A 69 -1.61 -13.11 -7.82
C THR A 69 -1.82 -12.48 -9.19
N LEU A 70 -2.17 -11.18 -9.26
CA LEU A 70 -2.37 -10.48 -10.54
C LEU A 70 -1.09 -9.80 -11.04
N PHE A 71 -0.36 -9.15 -10.12
CA PHE A 71 0.91 -8.48 -10.39
C PHE A 71 1.92 -8.83 -9.29
N LYS A 72 3.20 -9.00 -9.67
CA LYS A 72 4.28 -9.21 -8.70
C LYS A 72 4.50 -7.95 -7.86
N GLN A 73 4.84 -8.11 -6.59
CA GLN A 73 5.14 -7.01 -5.68
C GLN A 73 6.12 -6.01 -6.29
N GLY A 74 5.72 -4.73 -6.33
CA GLY A 74 6.51 -3.62 -6.86
C GLY A 74 6.36 -3.39 -8.36
N THR A 75 5.42 -4.09 -9.06
CA THR A 75 5.10 -3.87 -10.48
C THR A 75 3.71 -3.24 -10.68
N GLU A 76 2.91 -3.15 -9.64
CA GLU A 76 1.52 -2.69 -9.67
C GLU A 76 1.41 -1.22 -10.10
N LEU A 77 2.34 -0.37 -9.65
CA LEU A 77 2.37 1.06 -10.01
C LEU A 77 2.50 1.25 -11.53
N VAL A 78 3.38 0.47 -12.17
CA VAL A 78 3.56 0.52 -13.63
C VAL A 78 2.32 -0.01 -14.36
N ALA A 79 1.63 -1.00 -13.79
CA ALA A 79 0.38 -1.50 -14.36
C ALA A 79 -0.74 -0.46 -14.31
N LEU A 80 -0.89 0.27 -13.19
CA LEU A 80 -1.81 1.41 -13.05
C LEU A 80 -1.49 2.53 -14.04
N GLN A 81 -0.21 2.88 -14.15
CA GLN A 81 0.28 3.94 -15.04
C GLN A 81 0.00 3.65 -16.52
N ARG A 82 0.03 2.37 -16.90
CA ARG A 82 -0.21 1.89 -18.27
C ARG A 82 -1.66 1.49 -18.52
N ASP A 83 -2.57 1.76 -17.60
CA ASP A 83 -3.98 1.35 -17.65
C ASP A 83 -4.21 -0.17 -17.82
N ASN A 84 -3.25 -0.98 -17.38
CA ASN A 84 -3.35 -2.44 -17.31
C ASN A 84 -3.98 -2.92 -15.99
N LEU A 85 -4.17 -2.01 -15.04
CA LEU A 85 -4.81 -2.21 -13.75
C LEU A 85 -5.63 -0.95 -13.42
N GLU A 86 -6.83 -1.12 -12.88
CA GLU A 86 -7.71 -0.01 -12.56
C GLU A 86 -7.44 0.54 -11.15
N MET A 87 -7.14 -0.33 -10.16
CA MET A 87 -6.97 0.05 -8.77
C MET A 87 -5.95 -0.83 -8.05
N GLY A 88 -5.25 -0.27 -7.07
CA GLY A 88 -4.29 -1.04 -6.28
C GLY A 88 -3.91 -0.38 -4.96
N ASN A 89 -3.26 -1.16 -4.10
CA ASN A 89 -2.66 -0.69 -2.85
C ASN A 89 -1.13 -0.72 -3.01
N ILE A 90 -0.52 0.47 -3.13
CA ILE A 90 0.86 0.66 -3.60
C ILE A 90 1.74 1.16 -2.47
N ALA A 91 2.93 0.56 -2.29
CA ALA A 91 3.90 1.07 -1.34
C ALA A 91 4.47 2.44 -1.81
N PRO A 92 4.66 3.43 -0.91
CA PRO A 92 5.26 4.72 -1.27
C PRO A 92 6.69 4.57 -1.83
N GLN A 93 7.39 3.50 -1.47
CA GLN A 93 8.71 3.14 -2.02
C GLN A 93 8.65 2.83 -3.53
N ASP A 94 7.52 2.37 -4.05
CA ASP A 94 7.37 2.16 -5.48
C ASP A 94 7.17 3.48 -6.22
N VAL A 95 6.52 4.46 -5.58
CA VAL A 95 6.40 5.83 -6.10
C VAL A 95 7.77 6.50 -6.16
N SER A 96 8.63 6.32 -5.16
CA SER A 96 9.97 6.94 -5.10
C SER A 96 10.89 6.51 -6.24
N LYS A 97 10.67 5.34 -6.86
CA LYS A 97 11.40 4.90 -8.06
C LYS A 97 11.22 5.82 -9.25
N GLN A 98 10.07 6.48 -9.36
CA GLN A 98 9.74 7.40 -10.47
C GLN A 98 9.77 8.87 -10.04
N LEU A 99 9.52 9.14 -8.76
CA LEU A 99 9.54 10.46 -8.15
C LEU A 99 10.49 10.47 -6.94
N PRO A 100 11.80 10.71 -7.14
CA PRO A 100 12.81 10.63 -6.08
C PRO A 100 12.48 11.48 -4.85
N ALA A 101 11.82 12.64 -5.01
CA ALA A 101 11.33 13.48 -3.92
C ALA A 101 10.40 12.73 -2.93
N TRP A 102 9.72 11.64 -3.37
CA TRP A 102 8.87 10.80 -2.54
C TRP A 102 9.67 9.89 -1.59
N SER A 103 10.97 9.71 -1.81
CA SER A 103 11.81 8.85 -0.96
C SER A 103 11.85 9.31 0.50
N ILE A 104 11.63 10.60 0.77
CA ILE A 104 11.51 11.09 2.15
C ILE A 104 10.39 10.38 2.91
N LEU A 105 9.24 10.14 2.28
CA LEU A 105 8.07 9.50 2.91
C LEU A 105 8.33 8.03 3.26
N THR A 106 9.42 7.46 2.79
CA THR A 106 9.85 6.08 3.03
C THR A 106 10.96 5.97 4.07
N SER A 107 11.43 7.11 4.61
CA SER A 107 12.54 7.14 5.55
C SER A 107 12.14 6.70 6.95
N ALA A 108 13.05 5.98 7.61
CA ALA A 108 12.83 5.51 8.97
C ALA A 108 12.63 6.69 9.93
N TYR A 109 11.69 6.52 10.87
CA TYR A 109 11.36 7.49 11.93
C TYR A 109 10.86 8.86 11.45
N LEU A 110 10.41 9.00 10.20
CA LEU A 110 9.83 10.25 9.71
C LEU A 110 8.51 10.57 10.41
N PHE A 111 7.57 9.65 10.34
CA PHE A 111 6.28 9.81 11.01
C PHE A 111 6.36 9.29 12.45
N ARG A 112 5.74 10.03 13.37
CA ARG A 112 5.68 9.65 14.79
C ARG A 112 4.68 8.51 15.02
N ASP A 113 3.53 8.60 14.37
CA ASP A 113 2.39 7.69 14.51
C ASP A 113 1.40 7.86 13.33
N ALA A 114 0.28 7.15 13.37
CA ALA A 114 -0.79 7.23 12.39
C ALA A 114 -1.43 8.62 12.30
N ASN A 115 -1.53 9.36 13.40
CA ASN A 115 -2.11 10.71 13.40
C ASN A 115 -1.21 11.69 12.66
N HIS A 116 0.10 11.61 12.88
CA HIS A 116 1.07 12.43 12.15
C HIS A 116 1.09 12.10 10.65
N LEU A 117 0.97 10.83 10.28
CA LEU A 117 0.81 10.41 8.88
C LEU A 117 -0.46 11.03 8.25
N ASN A 118 -1.59 10.95 8.96
CA ASN A 118 -2.85 11.52 8.51
C ASN A 118 -2.80 13.04 8.39
N ALA A 119 -2.18 13.72 9.37
CA ALA A 119 -1.97 15.17 9.33
C ALA A 119 -1.14 15.59 8.11
N PHE A 120 -0.10 14.81 7.75
CA PHE A 120 0.67 15.05 6.54
C PHE A 120 -0.21 14.94 5.28
N PHE A 121 -0.96 13.85 5.10
CA PHE A 121 -1.78 13.66 3.89
C PHE A 121 -2.98 14.62 3.80
N ALA A 122 -3.42 15.19 4.93
CA ALA A 122 -4.44 16.24 4.99
C ALA A 122 -3.88 17.66 4.76
N SER A 123 -2.57 17.86 4.85
CA SER A 123 -1.92 19.16 4.70
C SER A 123 -1.76 19.57 3.23
N ASP A 124 -1.48 20.86 3.01
CA ASP A 124 -1.10 21.39 1.68
C ASP A 124 0.13 20.68 1.10
N LEU A 125 1.08 20.27 1.96
CA LEU A 125 2.25 19.52 1.54
C LEU A 125 1.86 18.13 1.01
N GLY A 126 1.00 17.43 1.72
CA GLY A 126 0.45 16.15 1.25
C GLY A 126 -0.36 16.28 -0.04
N ALA A 127 -1.13 17.36 -0.18
CA ALA A 127 -1.85 17.65 -1.42
C ALA A 127 -0.89 17.88 -2.60
N GLN A 128 0.20 18.65 -2.40
CA GLN A 128 1.24 18.85 -3.41
C GLN A 128 1.91 17.52 -3.81
N MET A 129 2.26 16.69 -2.84
CA MET A 129 2.89 15.39 -3.10
C MET A 129 1.95 14.45 -3.87
N LYS A 130 0.66 14.39 -3.51
CA LYS A 130 -0.35 13.62 -4.27
C LYS A 130 -0.50 14.12 -5.70
N LYS A 131 -0.49 15.45 -5.89
CA LYS A 131 -0.58 16.05 -7.23
C LYS A 131 0.62 15.73 -8.11
N MET A 132 1.83 15.66 -7.55
CA MET A 132 3.02 15.21 -8.31
C MET A 132 2.82 13.80 -8.89
N VAL A 133 2.24 12.89 -8.13
CA VAL A 133 1.94 11.52 -8.61
C VAL A 133 0.88 11.56 -9.71
N GLU A 134 -0.18 12.33 -9.53
CA GLU A 134 -1.23 12.49 -10.54
C GLU A 134 -0.67 13.05 -11.85
N ASP A 135 0.17 14.09 -11.78
CA ASP A 135 0.70 14.79 -12.96
C ASP A 135 1.79 13.98 -13.68
N GLN A 136 2.69 13.31 -12.95
CA GLN A 136 3.88 12.69 -13.53
C GLN A 136 3.77 11.17 -13.65
N VAL A 137 3.08 10.51 -12.71
CA VAL A 137 2.92 9.05 -12.69
C VAL A 137 1.57 8.61 -13.28
N LYS A 138 0.63 9.54 -13.46
CA LYS A 138 -0.72 9.26 -14.00
C LYS A 138 -1.55 8.29 -13.14
N VAL A 139 -1.38 8.41 -11.83
CA VAL A 139 -2.11 7.63 -10.82
C VAL A 139 -2.73 8.57 -9.80
N LYS A 140 -4.01 8.35 -9.48
CA LYS A 140 -4.74 9.06 -8.43
C LYS A 140 -4.54 8.37 -7.10
N ILE A 141 -4.06 9.09 -6.09
CA ILE A 141 -4.01 8.62 -4.70
C ILE A 141 -5.30 9.04 -4.00
N LEU A 142 -6.06 8.07 -3.51
CA LEU A 142 -7.28 8.30 -2.73
C LEU A 142 -6.92 8.62 -1.26
N GLY A 143 -5.96 7.90 -0.68
CA GLY A 143 -5.48 8.17 0.67
C GLY A 143 -4.43 7.17 1.13
N PRO A 144 -3.79 7.44 2.29
CA PRO A 144 -2.85 6.51 2.94
C PRO A 144 -3.63 5.40 3.66
N THR A 145 -3.22 4.16 3.49
CA THR A 145 -3.74 3.01 4.22
C THR A 145 -2.73 2.61 5.29
N PHE A 146 -2.88 3.14 6.51
CA PHE A 146 -2.07 2.73 7.64
C PHE A 146 -2.33 1.25 7.97
N PHE A 147 -1.27 0.49 8.20
CA PHE A 147 -1.36 -0.94 8.54
C PHE A 147 -0.50 -1.34 9.74
N GLY A 148 -0.06 -0.39 10.55
CA GLY A 148 0.68 -0.60 11.79
C GLY A 148 2.12 -0.09 11.72
N THR A 149 2.79 -0.10 12.88
CA THR A 149 4.20 0.29 13.00
C THR A 149 5.10 -0.91 12.80
N ARG A 150 6.10 -0.78 11.93
CA ARG A 150 6.99 -1.90 11.56
C ARG A 150 7.98 -2.19 12.66
N GLN A 151 8.11 -3.48 12.95
CA GLN A 151 9.00 -4.06 13.96
C GLN A 151 9.91 -5.11 13.29
N VAL A 152 11.04 -5.40 13.90
CA VAL A 152 11.94 -6.46 13.41
C VAL A 152 11.58 -7.78 14.07
N GLY A 153 11.33 -8.80 13.26
CA GLY A 153 11.16 -10.18 13.73
C GLY A 153 12.31 -11.05 13.28
N LEU A 154 12.92 -11.83 14.19
CA LEU A 154 14.12 -12.62 13.95
C LEU A 154 13.92 -14.09 14.28
N LYS A 155 14.51 -14.97 13.45
CA LYS A 155 14.62 -16.41 13.72
C LYS A 155 15.74 -16.72 14.74
N PRO A 156 16.96 -16.17 14.64
CA PRO A 156 18.00 -16.43 15.63
C PRO A 156 17.70 -15.72 16.96
N LYS A 157 18.07 -16.36 18.08
CA LYS A 157 18.01 -15.81 19.45
C LYS A 157 19.21 -14.90 19.74
N LYS A 158 19.44 -13.90 18.90
CA LYS A 158 20.49 -12.91 19.08
C LYS A 158 19.90 -11.65 19.70
N LYS A 159 20.35 -11.26 20.90
CA LYS A 159 19.90 -10.02 21.52
C LYS A 159 20.25 -8.81 20.65
N ILE A 160 19.27 -7.97 20.39
CA ILE A 160 19.41 -6.74 19.62
C ILE A 160 19.11 -5.57 20.55
N SER A 161 20.12 -4.79 20.87
CA SER A 161 20.00 -3.60 21.70
C SER A 161 20.22 -2.32 20.89
N THR A 162 21.11 -2.36 19.91
CA THR A 162 21.49 -1.23 19.07
C THR A 162 21.57 -1.64 17.59
N PRO A 163 21.68 -0.71 16.63
CA PRO A 163 21.87 -1.03 15.21
C PRO A 163 23.12 -1.88 14.93
N ALA A 164 24.17 -1.76 15.75
CA ALA A 164 25.39 -2.54 15.60
C ALA A 164 25.14 -4.05 15.78
N ASP A 165 24.16 -4.42 16.61
CA ASP A 165 23.77 -5.81 16.83
C ASP A 165 23.07 -6.43 15.60
N MET A 166 22.55 -5.59 14.70
CA MET A 166 21.92 -6.04 13.46
C MET A 166 22.94 -6.42 12.37
N ALA A 167 24.22 -6.15 12.59
CA ALA A 167 25.27 -6.46 11.63
C ALA A 167 25.28 -7.97 11.27
N GLY A 168 25.29 -8.25 9.97
CA GLY A 168 25.26 -9.61 9.41
C GLY A 168 23.88 -10.28 9.38
N ILE A 169 22.86 -9.71 10.01
CA ILE A 169 21.48 -10.23 9.93
C ILE A 169 20.92 -10.05 8.51
N LYS A 170 20.67 -11.15 7.83
CA LYS A 170 19.95 -11.17 6.54
C LYS A 170 18.48 -10.84 6.79
N LEU A 171 18.17 -9.54 6.81
CA LEU A 171 16.81 -9.07 7.03
C LEU A 171 16.08 -8.97 5.70
N ARG A 172 15.01 -9.74 5.55
CA ARG A 172 14.17 -9.61 4.36
C ARG A 172 13.59 -8.21 4.27
N MET A 173 13.75 -7.62 3.12
CA MET A 173 13.07 -6.38 2.73
C MET A 173 12.27 -6.64 1.44
N PRO A 174 11.17 -5.89 1.19
CA PRO A 174 10.55 -5.89 -0.13
C PRO A 174 11.57 -5.53 -1.23
N PRO A 175 11.32 -5.90 -2.52
CA PRO A 175 12.19 -5.50 -3.63
C PRO A 175 12.18 -3.99 -3.87
N GLY A 176 13.35 -3.40 -4.10
CA GLY A 176 13.52 -1.97 -4.46
C GLY A 176 14.52 -1.24 -3.55
N ASP A 177 15.18 -0.23 -4.11
CA ASP A 177 16.33 0.45 -3.48
C ASP A 177 15.96 1.16 -2.17
N ALA A 178 14.82 1.85 -2.14
CA ALA A 178 14.32 2.52 -0.93
C ALA A 178 14.07 1.51 0.22
N TRP A 179 13.61 0.29 -0.08
CA TRP A 179 13.48 -0.76 0.91
C TRP A 179 14.85 -1.28 1.37
N GLN A 180 15.81 -1.43 0.44
CA GLN A 180 17.17 -1.85 0.80
C GLN A 180 17.84 -0.77 1.67
N LEU A 181 17.62 0.52 1.37
CA LEU A 181 18.11 1.61 2.21
C LEU A 181 17.49 1.57 3.60
N LEU A 182 16.19 1.31 3.73
CA LEU A 182 15.52 1.15 5.02
C LEU A 182 16.19 0.03 5.85
N GLY A 183 16.46 -1.14 5.26
CA GLY A 183 17.13 -2.23 5.94
C GLY A 183 18.54 -1.85 6.42
N ARG A 184 19.32 -1.17 5.58
CA ARG A 184 20.65 -0.65 5.97
C ARG A 184 20.54 0.42 7.07
N SER A 185 19.51 1.24 7.05
CA SER A 185 19.32 2.32 8.03
C SER A 185 19.02 1.84 9.45
N ILE A 186 18.68 0.58 9.62
CA ILE A 186 18.53 -0.07 10.93
C ILE A 186 19.70 -1.05 11.23
N GLY A 187 20.79 -1.00 10.46
CA GLY A 187 22.02 -1.76 10.68
C GLY A 187 22.01 -3.18 10.11
N ALA A 188 20.96 -3.60 9.42
CA ALA A 188 20.84 -4.96 8.89
C ALA A 188 21.51 -5.12 7.52
N ASN A 189 21.66 -6.39 7.09
CA ASN A 189 22.00 -6.76 5.73
C ASN A 189 20.70 -7.08 4.96
N PRO A 190 20.14 -6.12 4.19
CA PRO A 190 18.85 -6.28 3.56
C PRO A 190 18.91 -7.31 2.44
N THR A 191 17.92 -8.19 2.40
CA THR A 191 17.78 -9.26 1.41
C THR A 191 16.43 -9.11 0.69
N PRO A 192 16.40 -8.72 -0.60
CA PRO A 192 15.15 -8.52 -1.33
C PRO A 192 14.43 -9.84 -1.56
N MET A 193 13.14 -9.88 -1.19
CA MET A 193 12.29 -11.06 -1.37
C MET A 193 10.83 -10.64 -1.42
N ALA A 194 10.00 -11.26 -2.28
CA ALA A 194 8.57 -11.00 -2.35
C ALA A 194 7.86 -11.39 -1.05
N TYR A 195 6.77 -10.69 -0.71
CA TYR A 195 6.08 -10.88 0.58
C TYR A 195 5.56 -12.31 0.77
N ALA A 196 5.03 -12.93 -0.28
CA ALA A 196 4.51 -14.29 -0.24
C ALA A 196 5.60 -15.35 0.04
N GLU A 197 6.87 -15.05 -0.17
CA GLU A 197 8.00 -15.98 -0.01
C GLU A 197 8.62 -15.93 1.39
N VAL A 198 8.26 -14.94 2.21
CA VAL A 198 8.92 -14.63 3.49
C VAL A 198 8.82 -15.80 4.50
N TYR A 199 7.64 -16.42 4.62
CA TYR A 199 7.47 -17.55 5.53
C TYR A 199 8.45 -18.69 5.20
N THR A 200 8.49 -19.09 3.93
CA THR A 200 9.42 -20.13 3.46
C THR A 200 10.88 -19.70 3.61
N GLY A 201 11.20 -18.43 3.32
CA GLY A 201 12.54 -17.89 3.51
C GLY A 201 13.02 -17.96 4.97
N LEU A 202 12.16 -17.63 5.93
CA LEU A 202 12.42 -17.80 7.37
C LEU A 202 12.55 -19.28 7.75
N GLN A 203 11.61 -20.09 7.29
CA GLN A 203 11.59 -21.53 7.62
C GLN A 203 12.88 -22.22 7.18
N THR A 204 13.33 -21.99 5.95
CA THR A 204 14.55 -22.60 5.37
C THR A 204 15.86 -21.94 5.84
N GLY A 205 15.81 -20.74 6.42
CA GLY A 205 16.99 -19.98 6.81
C GLY A 205 17.66 -19.23 5.64
N ALA A 206 16.97 -19.04 4.53
CA ALA A 206 17.43 -18.17 3.45
C ALA A 206 17.57 -16.71 3.92
N ILE A 207 16.73 -16.33 4.88
CA ILE A 207 16.77 -15.06 5.62
C ILE A 207 16.74 -15.33 7.12
N ASP A 208 17.33 -14.41 7.90
CA ASP A 208 17.37 -14.49 9.36
C ASP A 208 16.20 -13.77 10.02
N GLY A 209 15.58 -12.84 9.31
CA GLY A 209 14.47 -12.05 9.84
C GLY A 209 13.69 -11.31 8.75
N GLN A 210 12.67 -10.63 9.20
CA GLN A 210 11.81 -9.77 8.40
C GLN A 210 11.42 -8.52 9.21
N ASP A 211 10.92 -7.48 8.54
CA ASP A 211 10.32 -6.32 9.18
C ASP A 211 8.87 -6.15 8.72
N ASN A 212 7.94 -6.11 9.65
CA ASN A 212 6.52 -5.84 9.39
C ASN A 212 5.83 -5.38 10.67
N PRO A 213 4.66 -4.74 10.55
CA PRO A 213 3.75 -4.54 11.68
C PRO A 213 3.26 -5.86 12.26
N LEU A 214 2.90 -5.85 13.53
CA LEU A 214 2.46 -7.06 14.25
C LEU A 214 1.23 -7.74 13.64
N PRO A 215 0.21 -7.02 13.10
CA PRO A 215 -0.88 -7.66 12.39
C PRO A 215 -0.44 -8.48 11.18
N ASN A 216 0.56 -8.00 10.42
CA ASN A 216 1.13 -8.72 9.30
C ASN A 216 1.89 -9.99 9.72
N VAL A 217 2.64 -9.90 10.84
CA VAL A 217 3.31 -11.06 11.45
C VAL A 217 2.29 -12.15 11.81
N GLN A 218 1.13 -11.75 12.34
CA GLN A 218 0.05 -12.68 12.68
C GLN A 218 -0.60 -13.28 11.42
N ASN A 219 -1.00 -12.44 10.46
CA ASN A 219 -1.72 -12.89 9.26
C ASN A 219 -0.91 -13.87 8.41
N MET A 220 0.39 -13.64 8.31
CA MET A 220 1.33 -14.48 7.56
C MET A 220 1.96 -15.58 8.39
N LYS A 221 1.57 -15.69 9.67
CA LYS A 221 2.06 -16.68 10.63
C LYS A 221 3.59 -16.69 10.81
N PHE A 222 4.25 -15.54 10.58
CA PHE A 222 5.72 -15.46 10.72
C PHE A 222 6.18 -15.82 12.12
N TYR A 223 5.34 -15.63 13.15
CA TYR A 223 5.62 -16.00 14.53
C TYR A 223 5.92 -17.50 14.70
N GLU A 224 5.43 -18.38 13.82
CA GLU A 224 5.71 -19.83 13.88
C GLU A 224 7.17 -20.17 13.51
N VAL A 225 7.84 -19.31 12.77
CA VAL A 225 9.20 -19.51 12.22
C VAL A 225 10.22 -18.47 12.72
N MET A 226 9.85 -17.68 13.73
CA MET A 226 10.69 -16.71 14.42
C MET A 226 10.76 -17.03 15.91
N SER A 227 11.79 -16.52 16.60
CA SER A 227 12.01 -16.69 18.03
C SER A 227 11.79 -15.40 18.83
N GLN A 228 11.85 -14.25 18.16
CA GLN A 228 11.79 -12.95 18.83
C GLN A 228 11.22 -11.85 17.93
N ILE A 229 10.69 -10.82 18.59
CA ILE A 229 10.27 -9.57 17.97
C ILE A 229 10.95 -8.43 18.72
N VAL A 230 11.71 -7.62 18.00
CA VAL A 230 12.40 -6.42 18.51
C VAL A 230 11.55 -5.21 18.12
N LEU A 231 10.99 -4.53 19.10
CA LEU A 231 10.10 -3.39 18.92
C LEU A 231 10.89 -2.13 18.56
N THR A 232 11.47 -2.14 17.36
CA THR A 232 12.29 -1.04 16.83
C THR A 232 11.46 0.18 16.45
N SER A 233 10.18 -0.01 16.10
CA SER A 233 9.24 1.05 15.68
C SER A 233 9.82 1.98 14.61
N HIS A 234 10.59 1.41 13.68
CA HIS A 234 11.45 2.17 12.77
C HIS A 234 10.70 2.81 11.59
N LEU A 235 9.48 2.36 11.28
CA LEU A 235 8.67 2.93 10.20
C LEU A 235 7.18 2.82 10.53
N VAL A 236 6.47 3.93 10.45
CA VAL A 236 5.00 3.93 10.38
C VAL A 236 4.60 3.34 9.04
N GLY A 237 4.03 2.13 9.06
CA GLY A 237 3.68 1.39 7.87
C GLY A 237 2.41 1.91 7.22
N PHE A 238 2.50 2.32 5.98
CA PHE A 238 1.36 2.69 5.16
C PHE A 238 1.60 2.33 3.71
N ASP A 239 0.52 2.05 3.02
CA ASP A 239 0.46 2.00 1.57
C ASP A 239 -0.46 3.13 1.06
N LEU A 240 -0.59 3.24 -0.24
CA LEU A 240 -1.43 4.22 -0.92
C LEU A 240 -2.57 3.48 -1.63
N LEU A 241 -3.81 3.77 -1.26
CA LEU A 241 -4.96 3.34 -2.02
C LEU A 241 -5.04 4.18 -3.29
N THR A 242 -4.93 3.53 -4.46
CA THR A 242 -4.73 4.21 -5.73
C THR A 242 -5.67 3.74 -6.82
N VAL A 243 -5.96 4.63 -7.76
CA VAL A 243 -6.75 4.37 -8.98
C VAL A 243 -5.96 4.87 -10.19
N SER A 244 -5.96 4.15 -11.32
CA SER A 244 -5.39 4.66 -12.56
C SER A 244 -6.09 5.97 -12.96
N LEU A 245 -5.34 6.94 -13.49
CA LEU A 245 -5.90 8.25 -13.82
C LEU A 245 -6.97 8.14 -14.92
N LYS A 246 -6.84 7.17 -15.82
CA LYS A 246 -7.86 6.87 -16.83
C LYS A 246 -9.17 6.40 -16.20
N THR A 247 -9.12 5.45 -15.28
CA THR A 247 -10.31 4.97 -14.57
C THR A 247 -10.96 6.11 -13.79
N TRP A 248 -10.15 6.89 -13.05
CA TRP A 248 -10.64 8.05 -12.29
C TRP A 248 -11.32 9.09 -13.17
N ASN A 249 -10.69 9.51 -14.25
CA ASN A 249 -11.23 10.51 -15.18
C ASN A 249 -12.42 10.02 -16.01
N GLY A 250 -12.60 8.71 -16.13
CA GLY A 250 -13.79 8.09 -16.73
C GLY A 250 -15.04 8.20 -15.86
N MET A 251 -14.92 8.57 -14.59
CA MET A 251 -16.03 8.77 -13.68
C MET A 251 -16.56 10.21 -13.81
N SER A 252 -17.88 10.41 -13.69
CA SER A 252 -18.44 11.76 -13.52
C SER A 252 -17.99 12.35 -12.19
N GLY A 253 -17.98 13.68 -12.08
CA GLY A 253 -17.59 14.39 -10.85
C GLY A 253 -18.40 13.95 -9.60
N GLY A 254 -19.69 13.65 -9.76
CA GLY A 254 -20.52 13.08 -8.70
C GLY A 254 -20.01 11.71 -8.24
N LYS A 255 -19.75 10.80 -9.20
CA LYS A 255 -19.21 9.46 -8.91
C LYS A 255 -17.81 9.51 -8.30
N GLN A 256 -16.95 10.43 -8.74
CA GLN A 256 -15.63 10.65 -8.13
C GLN A 256 -15.76 11.04 -6.64
N LYS A 257 -16.71 11.95 -6.33
CA LYS A 257 -16.97 12.37 -4.95
C LYS A 257 -17.48 11.21 -4.07
N ASP A 258 -18.41 10.42 -4.58
CA ASP A 258 -18.99 9.29 -3.85
C ASP A 258 -17.95 8.18 -3.66
N PHE A 259 -17.13 7.91 -4.68
CA PHE A 259 -16.03 6.95 -4.63
C PHE A 259 -14.96 7.37 -3.61
N GLN A 260 -14.56 8.65 -3.61
CA GLN A 260 -13.61 9.17 -2.61
C GLN A 260 -14.17 9.04 -1.20
N ALA A 261 -15.43 9.40 -0.98
CA ALA A 261 -16.07 9.28 0.33
C ALA A 261 -16.15 7.82 0.81
N ALA A 262 -16.41 6.86 -0.09
CA ALA A 262 -16.38 5.44 0.22
C ALA A 262 -14.96 4.96 0.58
N ALA A 263 -13.95 5.41 -0.17
CA ALA A 263 -12.55 5.12 0.11
C ALA A 263 -12.12 5.68 1.47
N ASP A 264 -12.50 6.92 1.79
CA ASP A 264 -12.16 7.57 3.07
C ASP A 264 -12.77 6.80 4.26
N ARG A 265 -14.03 6.36 4.16
CA ARG A 265 -14.66 5.53 5.20
C ARG A 265 -13.90 4.21 5.41
N ALA A 266 -13.59 3.52 4.32
CA ALA A 266 -12.89 2.24 4.37
C ALA A 266 -11.46 2.37 4.93
N ILE A 267 -10.71 3.40 4.51
CA ILE A 267 -9.36 3.72 5.02
C ILE A 267 -9.39 4.01 6.52
N ASN A 268 -10.32 4.86 6.97
CA ASN A 268 -10.42 5.23 8.38
C ASN A 268 -10.79 4.04 9.26
N TRP A 269 -11.73 3.19 8.80
CA TRP A 269 -12.06 1.95 9.50
C TRP A 269 -10.83 1.03 9.61
N SER A 270 -10.11 0.82 8.51
CA SER A 270 -8.92 -0.04 8.48
C SER A 270 -7.83 0.47 9.44
N ALA A 271 -7.59 1.79 9.48
CA ALA A 271 -6.62 2.38 10.39
C ALA A 271 -6.99 2.13 11.86
N ALA A 272 -8.27 2.31 12.23
CA ALA A 272 -8.76 2.05 13.59
C ALA A 272 -8.58 0.58 13.99
N GLU A 273 -8.92 -0.37 13.10
CA GLU A 273 -8.75 -1.79 13.37
C GLU A 273 -7.28 -2.20 13.49
N HIS A 274 -6.38 -1.63 12.68
CA HIS A 274 -4.94 -1.88 12.80
C HIS A 274 -4.38 -1.37 14.14
N LEU A 275 -4.74 -0.16 14.56
CA LEU A 275 -4.32 0.39 15.85
C LEU A 275 -4.77 -0.48 17.02
N LYS A 276 -6.03 -0.91 17.01
CA LYS A 276 -6.59 -1.81 18.01
C LYS A 276 -5.83 -3.14 18.04
N ARG A 277 -5.63 -3.74 16.87
CA ARG A 277 -4.98 -5.06 16.75
C ARG A 277 -3.51 -5.00 17.16
N GLU A 278 -2.80 -3.96 16.77
CA GLU A 278 -1.38 -3.77 17.10
C GLU A 278 -1.15 -3.72 18.62
N ALA A 279 -2.04 -3.02 19.37
CA ALA A 279 -1.96 -2.92 20.81
C ALA A 279 -2.08 -4.27 21.54
N GLU A 280 -2.82 -5.22 20.98
CA GLU A 280 -3.07 -6.54 21.58
C GLU A 280 -1.98 -7.58 21.26
N LEU A 281 -1.34 -7.45 20.09
CA LEU A 281 -0.53 -8.54 19.54
C LEU A 281 0.84 -8.73 20.20
N ALA A 282 1.47 -7.66 20.70
CA ALA A 282 2.75 -7.77 21.38
C ALA A 282 2.68 -8.73 22.58
N GLU A 283 1.64 -8.60 23.39
CA GLU A 283 1.40 -9.50 24.52
C GLU A 283 0.95 -10.89 24.05
N GLY A 284 0.16 -10.96 23.00
CA GLY A 284 -0.24 -12.23 22.38
C GLY A 284 0.96 -13.07 21.94
N PHE A 285 1.97 -12.45 21.31
CA PHE A 285 3.19 -13.16 20.89
C PHE A 285 4.07 -13.59 22.06
N ARG A 286 4.14 -12.81 23.16
CA ARG A 286 4.81 -13.25 24.41
C ARG A 286 4.19 -14.51 24.95
N LYS A 287 2.85 -14.57 25.02
CA LYS A 287 2.10 -15.76 25.46
C LYS A 287 2.31 -16.97 24.56
N GLN A 288 2.65 -16.76 23.30
CA GLN A 288 3.01 -17.82 22.35
C GLN A 288 4.49 -18.24 22.43
N GLY A 289 5.28 -17.65 23.34
CA GLY A 289 6.65 -18.04 23.61
C GLY A 289 7.71 -17.25 22.82
N LEU A 290 7.33 -16.18 22.11
CA LEU A 290 8.31 -15.29 21.48
C LEU A 290 8.89 -14.32 22.52
N GLU A 291 10.18 -14.03 22.42
CA GLU A 291 10.78 -12.93 23.14
C GLU A 291 10.40 -11.60 22.46
N VAL A 292 9.63 -10.74 23.15
CA VAL A 292 9.17 -9.45 22.62
C VAL A 292 9.67 -8.33 23.54
N TYR A 293 10.54 -7.47 23.02
CA TYR A 293 11.18 -6.42 23.81
C TYR A 293 11.49 -5.17 22.97
N THR A 294 11.75 -4.06 23.65
CA THR A 294 12.13 -2.78 23.05
C THR A 294 13.65 -2.60 23.14
N PRO A 295 14.34 -2.32 22.03
CA PRO A 295 15.77 -2.00 22.02
C PRO A 295 16.01 -0.54 22.39
N ASP A 296 17.25 -0.04 22.29
CA ASP A 296 17.54 1.39 22.31
C ASP A 296 17.02 2.07 21.03
N VAL A 297 15.75 2.44 21.03
CA VAL A 297 15.08 3.11 19.89
C VAL A 297 15.78 4.43 19.52
N ASN A 298 16.38 5.14 20.50
CA ASN A 298 17.08 6.40 20.22
C ASN A 298 18.37 6.15 19.43
N ALA A 299 19.11 5.09 19.77
CA ALA A 299 20.28 4.67 19.00
C ALA A 299 19.89 4.28 17.56
N PHE A 300 18.79 3.54 17.37
CA PHE A 300 18.27 3.20 16.04
C PHE A 300 17.87 4.45 15.26
N ARG A 301 17.15 5.39 15.87
CA ARG A 301 16.75 6.66 15.25
C ARG A 301 17.95 7.50 14.82
N ALA A 302 18.92 7.68 15.69
CA ALA A 302 20.13 8.46 15.38
C ALA A 302 20.93 7.82 14.25
N TYR A 303 21.07 6.50 14.26
CA TYR A 303 21.77 5.77 13.20
C TYR A 303 21.03 5.88 11.87
N ALA A 304 19.70 5.67 11.85
CA ALA A 304 18.89 5.78 10.65
C ALA A 304 18.96 7.19 10.06
N GLN A 305 18.85 8.22 10.88
CA GLN A 305 18.94 9.61 10.44
C GLN A 305 20.29 9.89 9.77
N LYS A 306 21.40 9.42 10.36
CA LYS A 306 22.74 9.55 9.76
C LYS A 306 22.81 8.85 8.40
N VAL A 307 22.26 7.63 8.27
CA VAL A 307 22.28 6.86 7.02
C VAL A 307 21.47 7.57 5.93
N TYR A 308 20.25 8.02 6.25
CA TYR A 308 19.40 8.71 5.27
C TYR A 308 19.99 10.05 4.83
N LEU A 309 20.43 10.90 5.76
CA LEU A 309 21.02 12.21 5.41
C LEU A 309 22.34 12.07 4.62
N GLY A 310 23.03 10.94 4.72
CA GLY A 310 24.22 10.62 3.93
C GLY A 310 23.95 9.86 2.63
N SER A 311 22.67 9.57 2.32
CA SER A 311 22.29 8.83 1.12
C SER A 311 22.10 9.72 -0.10
N ASP A 312 22.10 9.12 -1.28
CA ASP A 312 21.78 9.84 -2.52
C ASP A 312 20.31 10.24 -2.57
N GLU A 313 19.42 9.48 -1.96
CA GLU A 313 18.00 9.78 -1.89
C GLU A 313 17.69 11.12 -1.21
N ALA A 314 18.49 11.49 -0.20
CA ALA A 314 18.30 12.78 0.49
C ALA A 314 18.62 14.00 -0.38
N LYS A 315 19.38 13.84 -1.45
CA LYS A 315 19.71 14.93 -2.38
C LYS A 315 18.49 15.38 -3.19
N ASP A 316 17.54 14.48 -3.38
CA ASP A 316 16.31 14.74 -4.14
C ASP A 316 15.16 15.27 -3.25
N TRP A 317 15.39 15.36 -1.94
CA TRP A 317 14.35 15.86 -1.04
C TRP A 317 14.16 17.37 -1.21
N PRO A 318 12.92 17.83 -1.31
CA PRO A 318 12.66 19.27 -1.37
C PRO A 318 13.24 19.97 -0.14
N LYS A 319 13.89 21.11 -0.38
CA LYS A 319 14.55 21.88 0.68
C LYS A 319 13.57 22.26 1.79
N GLY A 320 13.91 21.98 3.05
CA GLY A 320 13.08 22.29 4.21
C GLY A 320 11.86 21.36 4.39
N ILE A 321 11.74 20.28 3.61
CA ILE A 321 10.57 19.39 3.69
C ILE A 321 10.53 18.63 5.01
N LEU A 322 11.68 18.24 5.54
CA LEU A 322 11.78 17.49 6.80
C LEU A 322 11.27 18.32 7.99
N GLU A 323 11.66 19.59 8.04
CA GLU A 323 11.19 20.54 9.06
C GLU A 323 9.69 20.80 8.95
N ARG A 324 9.18 20.94 7.72
CA ARG A 324 7.74 21.13 7.46
C ARG A 324 6.93 19.92 7.90
N ILE A 325 7.41 18.69 7.61
CA ILE A 325 6.74 17.47 8.07
C ILE A 325 6.76 17.39 9.59
N ASN A 326 7.91 17.61 10.23
CA ASN A 326 8.05 17.54 11.69
C ASN A 326 7.19 18.56 12.43
N ALA A 327 6.89 19.70 11.83
CA ALA A 327 6.04 20.76 12.40
C ALA A 327 4.54 20.41 12.39
N LEU A 328 4.10 19.41 11.63
CA LEU A 328 2.71 18.97 11.62
C LEU A 328 2.34 18.31 12.98
N LYS A 329 1.11 18.59 13.44
CA LYS A 329 0.59 18.11 14.73
C LYS A 329 -0.43 17.00 14.54
#